data_cd01db1014dff568dc0ae1baa2f8c414
#
_entry.id   cd01db1014dff568dc0ae1baa2f8c414
#
_cell.length_a   1.000
_cell.length_b   1.000
_cell.length_c   1.000
_cell.angle_alpha   90.00
_cell.angle_beta   90.00
_cell.angle_gamma   90.00
#
_symmetry.space_group_name_H-M   'P 1'
#
loop_
_entity.id
_entity.type
_entity.pdbx_description
1 polymer ?
#
loop_
_entity_poly.entity_id
_entity_poly.type
_entity_poly.pdbx_seq_one_letter_code
_entity_poly.pdbx_strand_id
1 'polypeptide(L)'
;MLSEIDTRPFPGPPAAFNLAGHVQSRAATLDKPALTILRADGDETLSYAELLRLTRGCAGALLALGLTPGDRVLLRLGNTLAFPILFLGAIWAGLVPVPTSAALTRSEITRLAALVRPALVAVEPGIALPDHPAPILAPDRDAWSGHPPADLHLGSPDREAYVVFTSGSSGTPMAVSHAHRAILARQTMHRHWEGLTATDRLLHAGALNWTYTLGTGLLDPWTVGATALIPAAGTPPAQLPALLARTGATILAAAPGVYRQLLRIGLPPLPGLRHGLSAGEALPVALRRRWRDLVGTDLHEALGMSEVSTYLSGSPERPAPEGSSGYVQPGRHVALLDDAGNPVPRGEPGELAVSTADPGLMRHYLGHPPPQGAWFRTGDVAVMAQDGAITHLGRKDDLLNAGGFRVSPIEIEAAFHDLPLTACAAAQVEPVPGTTILALFYEAPCEIAVSTLRECAEKTLARWKQPRHYQRLDALPRTGTGKLIRKGLAALYRRPE
;
A
#
# COMPACT_ATOMS: atom_id res chain seq x y z
N MET A 1 31.66 -3.95 -3.35
CA MET A 1 30.50 -4.88 -3.33
C MET A 1 29.45 -4.38 -4.31
N LEU A 2 28.78 -5.30 -4.98
CA LEU A 2 27.64 -4.97 -5.86
C LEU A 2 26.37 -4.71 -5.03
N SER A 3 25.47 -3.92 -5.58
CA SER A 3 24.15 -3.61 -5.02
C SER A 3 23.14 -4.71 -5.35
N GLU A 4 23.44 -5.90 -4.85
CA GLU A 4 22.63 -7.10 -4.98
C GLU A 4 22.61 -7.83 -3.63
N ILE A 5 21.41 -8.23 -3.19
CA ILE A 5 21.19 -9.00 -1.96
C ILE A 5 20.25 -10.15 -2.27
N ASP A 6 20.76 -11.37 -2.14
CA ASP A 6 20.00 -12.60 -2.26
C ASP A 6 19.88 -13.26 -0.89
N THR A 7 18.67 -13.32 -0.36
CA THR A 7 18.36 -13.93 0.94
C THR A 7 17.55 -15.22 0.81
N ARG A 8 17.44 -15.77 -0.42
CA ARG A 8 16.76 -17.05 -0.66
C ARG A 8 17.54 -18.24 -0.06
N PRO A 9 16.94 -19.44 0.12
CA PRO A 9 15.61 -19.81 -0.42
C PRO A 9 14.45 -19.31 0.42
N PHE A 10 13.30 -19.18 -0.24
CA PHE A 10 12.00 -19.04 0.41
C PHE A 10 11.32 -20.42 0.48
N PRO A 11 10.67 -20.81 1.60
CA PRO A 11 9.91 -22.04 1.66
C PRO A 11 8.84 -22.08 0.57
N GLY A 12 8.89 -23.12 -0.27
CA GLY A 12 7.91 -23.28 -1.35
C GLY A 12 6.51 -23.59 -0.80
N PRO A 13 5.45 -23.23 -1.55
CA PRO A 13 4.08 -23.60 -1.20
C PRO A 13 3.86 -25.11 -1.32
N PRO A 14 2.88 -25.69 -0.58
CA PRO A 14 2.37 -27.02 -0.85
C PRO A 14 1.85 -27.15 -2.29
N ALA A 15 1.90 -28.37 -2.85
CA ALA A 15 1.45 -28.62 -4.22
C ALA A 15 -0.04 -28.30 -4.44
N ALA A 16 -0.86 -28.50 -3.41
CA ALA A 16 -2.27 -28.11 -3.37
C ALA A 16 -2.46 -27.04 -2.27
N PHE A 17 -2.84 -25.85 -2.66
CA PHE A 17 -2.86 -24.69 -1.78
C PHE A 17 -4.09 -23.79 -2.02
N ASN A 18 -4.53 -23.11 -0.97
CA ASN A 18 -5.53 -22.04 -1.05
C ASN A 18 -5.20 -20.93 -0.04
N LEU A 19 -5.13 -19.68 -0.51
CA LEU A 19 -4.81 -18.51 0.28
C LEU A 19 -5.79 -18.31 1.45
N ALA A 20 -7.11 -18.41 1.21
CA ALA A 20 -8.11 -18.21 2.27
C ALA A 20 -8.05 -19.29 3.34
N GLY A 21 -7.81 -20.56 2.94
CA GLY A 21 -7.59 -21.66 3.88
C GLY A 21 -6.32 -21.45 4.72
N HIS A 22 -5.25 -20.95 4.11
CA HIS A 22 -4.00 -20.65 4.81
C HIS A 22 -4.18 -19.53 5.85
N VAL A 23 -4.77 -18.40 5.45
CA VAL A 23 -5.01 -17.25 6.34
C VAL A 23 -5.92 -17.61 7.51
N GLN A 24 -6.90 -18.50 7.30
CA GLN A 24 -7.85 -18.93 8.32
C GLN A 24 -7.44 -20.24 9.03
N SER A 25 -6.23 -20.74 8.82
CA SER A 25 -5.79 -22.03 9.39
C SER A 25 -5.86 -22.08 10.92
N ARG A 26 -5.78 -20.94 11.60
CA ARG A 26 -5.88 -20.82 13.07
C ARG A 26 -7.31 -20.58 13.57
N ALA A 27 -8.28 -20.35 12.69
CA ALA A 27 -9.62 -19.91 13.08
C ALA A 27 -10.35 -20.90 14.01
N ALA A 28 -10.14 -22.20 13.82
CA ALA A 28 -10.76 -23.23 14.64
C ALA A 28 -10.25 -23.30 16.09
N THR A 29 -9.08 -22.71 16.38
CA THR A 29 -8.40 -22.77 17.68
C THR A 29 -8.39 -21.47 18.45
N LEU A 30 -8.90 -20.37 17.86
CA LEU A 30 -8.87 -19.04 18.45
C LEU A 30 -10.27 -18.58 18.86
N ASP A 31 -10.49 -18.47 20.17
CA ASP A 31 -11.70 -17.87 20.74
C ASP A 31 -11.44 -16.39 21.08
N LYS A 32 -11.40 -15.54 20.03
CA LYS A 32 -11.16 -14.10 20.16
C LYS A 32 -11.64 -13.36 18.92
N PRO A 33 -11.75 -12.01 18.99
CA PRO A 33 -12.02 -11.18 17.81
C PRO A 33 -10.96 -11.35 16.72
N ALA A 34 -11.41 -11.63 15.50
CA ALA A 34 -10.58 -11.62 14.29
C ALA A 34 -10.61 -10.23 13.65
N LEU A 35 -11.78 -9.60 13.61
CA LEU A 35 -12.01 -8.31 12.97
C LEU A 35 -12.99 -7.47 13.77
N THR A 36 -12.69 -6.18 13.89
CA THR A 36 -13.65 -5.17 14.35
C THR A 36 -13.69 -4.02 13.35
N ILE A 37 -14.87 -3.74 12.80
CA ILE A 37 -15.14 -2.50 12.05
C ILE A 37 -15.53 -1.43 13.06
N LEU A 38 -14.71 -0.40 13.14
CA LEU A 38 -14.83 0.66 14.14
C LEU A 38 -15.77 1.75 13.65
N ARG A 39 -16.81 2.04 14.44
CA ARG A 39 -17.82 3.07 14.16
C ARG A 39 -17.98 4.01 15.36
N ALA A 40 -18.52 5.20 15.12
CA ALA A 40 -18.85 6.14 16.20
C ALA A 40 -20.05 5.68 17.04
N ASP A 41 -20.99 5.00 16.41
CA ASP A 41 -22.29 4.58 16.95
C ASP A 41 -22.35 3.13 17.44
N GLY A 42 -21.25 2.41 17.35
CA GLY A 42 -21.15 1.02 17.78
C GLY A 42 -20.32 0.16 16.83
N ASP A 43 -19.39 -0.59 17.39
CA ASP A 43 -18.48 -1.44 16.62
C ASP A 43 -19.16 -2.74 16.18
N GLU A 44 -18.81 -3.21 14.99
CA GLU A 44 -19.19 -4.53 14.52
C GLU A 44 -17.99 -5.47 14.60
N THR A 45 -18.12 -6.58 15.32
CA THR A 45 -17.02 -7.52 15.54
C THR A 45 -17.38 -8.91 15.03
N LEU A 46 -16.41 -9.59 14.43
CA LEU A 46 -16.43 -11.02 14.13
C LEU A 46 -15.34 -11.72 14.93
N SER A 47 -15.67 -12.82 15.57
CA SER A 47 -14.69 -13.79 16.08
C SER A 47 -14.04 -14.56 14.92
N TYR A 48 -12.94 -15.24 15.20
CA TYR A 48 -12.29 -16.12 14.22
C TYR A 48 -13.22 -17.23 13.73
N ALA A 49 -13.99 -17.83 14.64
CA ALA A 49 -14.96 -18.88 14.32
C ALA A 49 -16.08 -18.35 13.41
N GLU A 50 -16.61 -17.16 13.70
CA GLU A 50 -17.66 -16.54 12.89
C GLU A 50 -17.14 -16.15 11.51
N LEU A 51 -15.93 -15.57 11.42
CA LEU A 51 -15.33 -15.24 10.14
C LEU A 51 -15.17 -16.49 9.26
N LEU A 52 -14.68 -17.61 9.82
CA LEU A 52 -14.54 -18.88 9.10
C LEU A 52 -15.90 -19.42 8.65
N ARG A 53 -16.90 -19.43 9.56
CA ARG A 53 -18.26 -19.91 9.25
C ARG A 53 -18.89 -19.09 8.11
N LEU A 54 -18.83 -17.78 8.19
CA LEU A 54 -19.37 -16.87 7.18
C LEU A 54 -18.63 -16.97 5.86
N THR A 55 -17.29 -17.13 5.88
CA THR A 55 -16.49 -17.37 4.68
C THR A 55 -16.94 -18.63 3.94
N ARG A 56 -17.14 -19.74 4.67
CA ARG A 56 -17.56 -21.03 4.08
C ARG A 56 -19.00 -20.98 3.56
N GLY A 57 -19.91 -20.33 4.28
CA GLY A 57 -21.29 -20.13 3.85
C GLY A 57 -21.38 -19.21 2.61
N CYS A 58 -20.62 -18.12 2.59
CA CYS A 58 -20.50 -17.24 1.44
C CYS A 58 -19.95 -17.98 0.22
N ALA A 59 -18.92 -18.82 0.39
CA ALA A 59 -18.39 -19.67 -0.68
C ALA A 59 -19.45 -20.61 -1.25
N GLY A 60 -20.26 -21.25 -0.38
CA GLY A 60 -21.37 -22.08 -0.79
C GLY A 60 -22.45 -21.31 -1.56
N ALA A 61 -22.83 -20.10 -1.06
CA ALA A 61 -23.78 -19.25 -1.72
C ALA A 61 -23.31 -18.81 -3.12
N LEU A 62 -22.03 -18.43 -3.27
CA LEU A 62 -21.45 -18.06 -4.57
C LEU A 62 -21.47 -19.23 -5.57
N LEU A 63 -21.14 -20.44 -5.13
CA LEU A 63 -21.21 -21.64 -5.97
C LEU A 63 -22.66 -22.00 -6.37
N ALA A 64 -23.62 -21.78 -5.45
CA ALA A 64 -25.05 -21.99 -5.73
C ALA A 64 -25.62 -21.03 -6.78
N LEU A 65 -24.97 -19.87 -7.02
CA LEU A 65 -25.29 -18.96 -8.12
C LEU A 65 -24.76 -19.46 -9.48
N GLY A 66 -24.12 -20.64 -9.53
CA GLY A 66 -23.57 -21.22 -10.75
C GLY A 66 -22.17 -20.76 -11.10
N LEU A 67 -21.49 -20.03 -10.21
CA LEU A 67 -20.09 -19.62 -10.42
C LEU A 67 -19.16 -20.83 -10.31
N THR A 68 -18.10 -20.82 -11.10
CA THR A 68 -17.12 -21.90 -11.18
C THR A 68 -15.69 -21.39 -10.85
N PRO A 69 -14.78 -22.26 -10.34
CA PRO A 69 -13.41 -21.86 -10.07
C PRO A 69 -12.75 -21.13 -11.25
N GLY A 70 -12.15 -19.96 -10.95
CA GLY A 70 -11.57 -19.04 -11.94
C GLY A 70 -12.48 -17.87 -12.31
N ASP A 71 -13.78 -17.94 -12.03
CA ASP A 71 -14.69 -16.82 -12.29
C ASP A 71 -14.34 -15.62 -11.39
N ARG A 72 -14.39 -14.41 -11.98
CA ARG A 72 -14.06 -13.16 -11.28
C ARG A 72 -15.30 -12.53 -10.65
N VAL A 73 -15.17 -12.13 -9.39
CA VAL A 73 -16.20 -11.45 -8.61
C VAL A 73 -15.75 -10.01 -8.34
N LEU A 74 -16.37 -9.04 -9.00
CA LEU A 74 -16.05 -7.62 -8.79
C LEU A 74 -16.65 -7.14 -7.48
N LEU A 75 -15.81 -6.65 -6.56
CA LEU A 75 -16.22 -6.17 -5.25
C LEU A 75 -16.34 -4.64 -5.24
N ARG A 76 -17.57 -4.14 -5.10
CA ARG A 76 -17.94 -2.74 -4.96
C ARG A 76 -18.41 -2.49 -3.51
N LEU A 77 -17.46 -2.58 -2.57
CA LEU A 77 -17.73 -2.59 -1.13
C LEU A 77 -16.87 -1.55 -0.42
N GLY A 78 -17.38 -1.02 0.69
CA GLY A 78 -16.64 -0.17 1.61
C GLY A 78 -15.87 -0.96 2.67
N ASN A 79 -15.41 -0.25 3.72
CA ASN A 79 -14.84 -0.88 4.92
C ASN A 79 -15.98 -1.41 5.79
N THR A 80 -16.52 -2.57 5.47
CA THR A 80 -17.62 -3.26 6.15
C THR A 80 -17.25 -4.72 6.38
N LEU A 81 -17.99 -5.44 7.19
CA LEU A 81 -17.80 -6.88 7.41
C LEU A 81 -18.04 -7.70 6.14
N ALA A 82 -18.84 -7.21 5.20
CA ALA A 82 -19.14 -7.92 3.95
C ALA A 82 -17.90 -8.06 3.07
N PHE A 83 -17.01 -7.05 3.07
CA PHE A 83 -15.82 -7.08 2.23
C PHE A 83 -14.92 -8.30 2.49
N PRO A 84 -14.41 -8.53 3.71
CA PRO A 84 -13.54 -9.67 3.95
C PRO A 84 -14.25 -11.02 3.79
N ILE A 85 -15.54 -11.11 4.13
CA ILE A 85 -16.30 -12.35 3.97
C ILE A 85 -16.41 -12.72 2.49
N LEU A 86 -16.77 -11.78 1.62
CA LEU A 86 -16.84 -12.00 0.17
C LEU A 86 -15.47 -12.24 -0.44
N PHE A 87 -14.45 -11.48 -0.02
CA PHE A 87 -13.08 -11.68 -0.51
C PHE A 87 -12.55 -13.07 -0.19
N LEU A 88 -12.65 -13.49 1.07
CA LEU A 88 -12.19 -14.82 1.49
C LEU A 88 -13.10 -15.94 0.97
N GLY A 89 -14.43 -15.72 0.94
CA GLY A 89 -15.40 -16.70 0.44
C GLY A 89 -15.22 -17.00 -1.04
N ALA A 90 -14.97 -15.97 -1.86
CA ALA A 90 -14.63 -16.16 -3.27
C ALA A 90 -13.35 -16.99 -3.42
N ILE A 91 -12.25 -16.64 -2.72
CA ILE A 91 -10.99 -17.38 -2.77
C ILE A 91 -11.17 -18.81 -2.24
N TRP A 92 -11.96 -19.00 -1.18
CA TRP A 92 -12.28 -20.32 -0.61
C TRP A 92 -12.90 -21.26 -1.65
N ALA A 93 -13.86 -20.72 -2.44
CA ALA A 93 -14.55 -21.41 -3.53
C ALA A 93 -13.68 -21.57 -4.80
N GLY A 94 -12.47 -21.02 -4.84
CA GLY A 94 -11.61 -21.00 -6.04
C GLY A 94 -11.96 -19.90 -7.03
N LEU A 95 -12.86 -18.97 -6.66
CA LEU A 95 -13.19 -17.78 -7.45
C LEU A 95 -12.14 -16.69 -7.23
N VAL A 96 -12.16 -15.65 -8.05
CA VAL A 96 -11.18 -14.58 -8.08
C VAL A 96 -11.83 -13.25 -7.69
N PRO A 97 -11.75 -12.78 -6.45
CA PRO A 97 -12.25 -11.47 -6.07
C PRO A 97 -11.42 -10.35 -6.67
N VAL A 98 -12.10 -9.29 -7.09
CA VAL A 98 -11.52 -8.08 -7.68
C VAL A 98 -11.97 -6.87 -6.87
N PRO A 99 -11.27 -6.51 -5.77
CA PRO A 99 -11.60 -5.35 -4.96
C PRO A 99 -11.36 -4.05 -5.71
N THR A 100 -12.32 -3.12 -5.60
CA THR A 100 -12.24 -1.79 -6.22
C THR A 100 -12.68 -0.71 -5.25
N SER A 101 -12.16 0.50 -5.43
CA SER A 101 -12.53 1.62 -4.56
C SER A 101 -14.02 1.95 -4.67
N ALA A 102 -14.70 2.04 -3.54
CA ALA A 102 -16.11 2.45 -3.47
C ALA A 102 -16.34 3.86 -4.03
N ALA A 103 -15.30 4.71 -4.02
CA ALA A 103 -15.37 6.10 -4.50
C ALA A 103 -15.32 6.25 -6.03
N LEU A 104 -15.04 5.18 -6.79
CA LEU A 104 -15.03 5.25 -8.25
C LEU A 104 -16.40 5.59 -8.81
N THR A 105 -16.41 6.50 -9.76
CA THR A 105 -17.60 6.87 -10.54
C THR A 105 -18.07 5.72 -11.44
N ARG A 106 -19.32 5.81 -11.94
CA ARG A 106 -19.87 4.81 -12.87
C ARG A 106 -18.98 4.63 -14.11
N SER A 107 -18.49 5.71 -14.71
CA SER A 107 -17.66 5.63 -15.90
C SER A 107 -16.30 4.96 -15.63
N GLU A 108 -15.68 5.23 -14.48
CA GLU A 108 -14.42 4.62 -14.08
C GLU A 108 -14.58 3.12 -13.84
N ILE A 109 -15.59 2.73 -13.05
CA ILE A 109 -15.80 1.31 -12.74
C ILE A 109 -16.25 0.51 -13.96
N THR A 110 -16.98 1.12 -14.91
CA THR A 110 -17.35 0.49 -16.19
C THR A 110 -16.10 0.11 -16.99
N ARG A 111 -15.11 1.00 -17.09
CA ARG A 111 -13.83 0.70 -17.76
C ARG A 111 -13.08 -0.44 -17.07
N LEU A 112 -13.05 -0.47 -15.74
CA LEU A 112 -12.41 -1.55 -15.00
C LEU A 112 -13.14 -2.87 -15.15
N ALA A 113 -14.47 -2.87 -15.11
CA ALA A 113 -15.30 -4.06 -15.34
C ALA A 113 -15.08 -4.65 -16.74
N ALA A 114 -14.97 -3.81 -17.77
CA ALA A 114 -14.66 -4.26 -19.13
C ALA A 114 -13.29 -4.97 -19.23
N LEU A 115 -12.31 -4.54 -18.44
CA LEU A 115 -10.96 -5.15 -18.39
C LEU A 115 -10.98 -6.51 -17.69
N VAL A 116 -11.66 -6.61 -16.52
CA VAL A 116 -11.64 -7.83 -15.71
C VAL A 116 -12.73 -8.84 -16.09
N ARG A 117 -13.78 -8.42 -16.82
CA ARG A 117 -14.90 -9.24 -17.27
C ARG A 117 -15.48 -10.09 -16.12
N PRO A 118 -16.06 -9.47 -15.09
CA PRO A 118 -16.57 -10.21 -13.95
C PRO A 118 -17.76 -11.08 -14.32
N ALA A 119 -17.84 -12.26 -13.72
CA ALA A 119 -19.03 -13.13 -13.77
C ALA A 119 -20.12 -12.68 -12.79
N LEU A 120 -19.73 -11.92 -11.74
CA LEU A 120 -20.65 -11.38 -10.72
C LEU A 120 -20.13 -10.02 -10.24
N VAL A 121 -21.04 -9.09 -9.92
CA VAL A 121 -20.75 -7.82 -9.26
C VAL A 121 -21.40 -7.82 -7.88
N ALA A 122 -20.60 -7.86 -6.82
CA ALA A 122 -21.08 -7.69 -5.46
C ALA A 122 -21.01 -6.20 -5.07
N VAL A 123 -22.15 -5.60 -4.66
CA VAL A 123 -22.24 -4.17 -4.42
C VAL A 123 -23.03 -3.84 -3.18
N GLU A 124 -22.53 -2.91 -2.35
CA GLU A 124 -23.29 -2.31 -1.24
C GLU A 124 -24.17 -1.16 -1.74
N PRO A 125 -25.31 -0.89 -1.04
CA PRO A 125 -26.19 0.22 -1.39
C PRO A 125 -25.46 1.56 -1.46
N GLY A 126 -25.82 2.40 -2.44
CA GLY A 126 -25.25 3.73 -2.61
C GLY A 126 -23.90 3.78 -3.35
N ILE A 127 -23.27 2.64 -3.67
CA ILE A 127 -22.04 2.58 -4.44
C ILE A 127 -22.33 2.45 -5.92
N ALA A 128 -21.61 3.21 -6.75
CA ALA A 128 -21.81 3.23 -8.19
C ALA A 128 -21.58 1.86 -8.84
N LEU A 129 -22.52 1.42 -9.66
CA LEU A 129 -22.46 0.19 -10.45
C LEU A 129 -21.77 0.43 -11.80
N PRO A 130 -21.03 -0.57 -12.32
CA PRO A 130 -20.57 -0.55 -13.70
C PRO A 130 -21.74 -0.75 -14.67
N ASP A 131 -21.61 -0.25 -15.88
CA ASP A 131 -22.41 -0.63 -17.01
C ASP A 131 -21.86 -1.95 -17.60
N HIS A 132 -22.34 -3.08 -17.07
CA HIS A 132 -21.84 -4.42 -17.38
C HIS A 132 -22.95 -5.46 -17.22
N PRO A 133 -23.03 -6.50 -18.08
CA PRO A 133 -24.12 -7.48 -18.07
C PRO A 133 -24.07 -8.49 -16.92
N ALA A 134 -22.98 -8.56 -16.15
CA ALA A 134 -22.85 -9.50 -15.03
C ALA A 134 -23.97 -9.28 -13.99
N PRO A 135 -24.54 -10.36 -13.44
CA PRO A 135 -25.53 -10.27 -12.38
C PRO A 135 -24.99 -9.53 -11.16
N ILE A 136 -25.91 -8.91 -10.41
CA ILE A 136 -25.61 -8.10 -9.25
C ILE A 136 -25.99 -8.88 -7.99
N LEU A 137 -25.08 -8.91 -7.01
CA LEU A 137 -25.28 -9.47 -5.67
C LEU A 137 -25.25 -8.36 -4.63
N ALA A 138 -26.32 -8.18 -3.87
CA ALA A 138 -26.28 -7.43 -2.62
C ALA A 138 -25.71 -8.33 -1.52
N PRO A 139 -24.71 -7.86 -0.73
CA PRO A 139 -24.21 -8.63 0.39
C PRO A 139 -25.29 -8.90 1.42
N ASP A 140 -25.45 -10.16 1.80
CA ASP A 140 -26.40 -10.61 2.82
C ASP A 140 -25.72 -11.59 3.76
N ARG A 141 -25.32 -11.09 4.92
CA ARG A 141 -24.61 -11.87 5.93
C ARG A 141 -25.45 -12.95 6.56
N ASP A 142 -26.75 -12.70 6.72
CA ASP A 142 -27.69 -13.66 7.32
C ASP A 142 -27.93 -14.82 6.36
N ALA A 143 -28.09 -14.54 5.06
CA ALA A 143 -28.17 -15.57 4.03
C ALA A 143 -26.89 -16.44 4.01
N TRP A 144 -25.70 -15.84 4.07
CA TRP A 144 -24.44 -16.61 4.13
C TRP A 144 -24.32 -17.45 5.41
N SER A 145 -24.82 -16.93 6.54
CA SER A 145 -24.83 -17.65 7.81
C SER A 145 -25.67 -18.93 7.77
N GLY A 146 -26.78 -18.92 7.05
CA GLY A 146 -27.71 -20.04 6.88
C GLY A 146 -27.38 -20.95 5.70
N HIS A 147 -26.44 -20.56 4.81
CA HIS A 147 -26.13 -21.35 3.62
C HIS A 147 -25.22 -22.55 3.96
N PRO A 148 -25.42 -23.72 3.33
CA PRO A 148 -24.51 -24.87 3.47
C PRO A 148 -23.06 -24.46 3.18
N PRO A 149 -22.10 -24.81 4.07
CA PRO A 149 -20.71 -24.42 3.91
C PRO A 149 -20.05 -25.18 2.75
N ALA A 150 -19.30 -24.48 1.90
CA ALA A 150 -18.51 -25.10 0.86
C ALA A 150 -17.22 -25.70 1.43
N ASP A 151 -16.75 -26.75 0.77
CA ASP A 151 -15.40 -27.28 0.96
C ASP A 151 -14.35 -26.35 0.38
N LEU A 152 -13.12 -26.44 0.92
CA LEU A 152 -12.00 -25.63 0.46
C LEU A 152 -11.53 -26.08 -0.91
N HIS A 153 -11.60 -25.19 -1.90
CA HIS A 153 -11.08 -25.48 -3.24
C HIS A 153 -9.55 -25.45 -3.24
N LEU A 154 -8.93 -26.61 -3.22
CA LEU A 154 -7.47 -26.79 -3.32
C LEU A 154 -7.04 -26.90 -4.80
N GLY A 155 -5.87 -26.38 -5.12
CA GLY A 155 -5.30 -26.47 -6.47
C GLY A 155 -3.88 -25.88 -6.51
N SER A 156 -3.33 -25.73 -7.73
CA SER A 156 -2.00 -25.16 -7.91
C SER A 156 -1.84 -23.84 -7.15
N PRO A 157 -0.73 -23.65 -6.40
CA PRO A 157 -0.43 -22.40 -5.72
C PRO A 157 -0.25 -21.21 -6.68
N ASP A 158 0.05 -21.48 -7.95
CA ASP A 158 0.26 -20.46 -8.99
C ASP A 158 -1.01 -20.02 -9.71
N ARG A 159 -2.18 -20.65 -9.43
CA ARG A 159 -3.44 -20.17 -10.01
C ARG A 159 -3.80 -18.76 -9.49
N GLU A 160 -4.63 -18.04 -10.25
CA GLU A 160 -5.11 -16.71 -9.88
C GLU A 160 -5.91 -16.76 -8.57
N ALA A 161 -5.51 -15.93 -7.61
CA ALA A 161 -6.17 -15.82 -6.31
C ALA A 161 -7.03 -14.58 -6.19
N TYR A 162 -6.53 -13.45 -6.66
CA TYR A 162 -7.24 -12.16 -6.69
C TYR A 162 -6.60 -11.21 -7.70
N VAL A 163 -7.33 -10.18 -8.08
CA VAL A 163 -6.84 -9.11 -8.96
C VAL A 163 -7.02 -7.77 -8.26
N VAL A 164 -5.99 -6.92 -8.32
CA VAL A 164 -6.03 -5.55 -7.79
C VAL A 164 -5.66 -4.55 -8.87
N PHE A 165 -6.10 -3.30 -8.71
CA PHE A 165 -5.76 -2.24 -9.65
C PHE A 165 -4.65 -1.34 -9.10
N THR A 166 -3.74 -0.95 -9.98
CA THR A 166 -2.75 0.10 -9.71
C THR A 166 -3.13 1.36 -10.46
N SER A 167 -2.74 2.50 -9.91
CA SER A 167 -2.92 3.80 -10.54
C SER A 167 -1.85 4.06 -11.61
N GLY A 168 -1.55 3.14 -12.50
CA GLY A 168 -0.49 3.21 -13.51
C GLY A 168 0.14 4.59 -13.74
N SER A 169 1.46 4.67 -13.90
CA SER A 169 2.18 5.93 -14.14
C SER A 169 1.70 6.68 -15.41
N SER A 170 1.05 5.96 -16.33
CA SER A 170 0.44 6.47 -17.56
C SER A 170 -0.98 7.02 -17.39
N GLY A 171 -1.56 6.95 -16.16
CA GLY A 171 -2.94 7.34 -15.90
C GLY A 171 -4.00 6.28 -16.24
N THR A 172 -3.61 5.19 -16.89
CA THR A 172 -4.49 4.04 -17.14
C THR A 172 -4.28 2.99 -16.06
N PRO A 173 -5.32 2.61 -15.30
CA PRO A 173 -5.19 1.56 -14.28
C PRO A 173 -4.78 0.22 -14.91
N MET A 174 -3.80 -0.43 -14.29
CA MET A 174 -3.38 -1.78 -14.65
C MET A 174 -3.98 -2.79 -13.67
N ALA A 175 -4.53 -3.89 -14.18
CA ALA A 175 -5.07 -4.97 -13.38
C ALA A 175 -3.99 -6.02 -13.10
N VAL A 176 -3.54 -6.10 -11.85
CA VAL A 176 -2.47 -6.99 -11.38
C VAL A 176 -3.06 -8.30 -10.88
N SER A 177 -2.73 -9.41 -11.51
CA SER A 177 -3.14 -10.75 -11.13
C SER A 177 -2.15 -11.36 -10.14
N HIS A 178 -2.63 -11.77 -8.96
CA HIS A 178 -1.84 -12.43 -7.93
C HIS A 178 -2.16 -13.92 -7.82
N ALA A 179 -1.13 -14.71 -7.55
CA ALA A 179 -1.24 -16.13 -7.26
C ALA A 179 -1.59 -16.39 -5.79
N HIS A 180 -2.16 -17.56 -5.49
CA HIS A 180 -2.38 -17.99 -4.09
C HIS A 180 -1.09 -18.01 -3.27
N ARG A 181 0.06 -18.40 -3.86
CA ARG A 181 1.37 -18.43 -3.19
C ARG A 181 1.86 -17.08 -2.68
N ALA A 182 1.35 -15.96 -3.23
CA ALA A 182 1.80 -14.63 -2.85
C ALA A 182 1.60 -14.33 -1.35
N ILE A 183 0.65 -14.99 -0.68
CA ILE A 183 0.45 -14.84 0.77
C ILE A 183 1.65 -15.34 1.58
N LEU A 184 2.37 -16.34 1.10
CA LEU A 184 3.53 -16.89 1.80
C LEU A 184 4.69 -15.90 1.82
N ALA A 185 4.89 -15.14 0.75
CA ALA A 185 5.89 -14.08 0.70
C ALA A 185 5.67 -12.98 1.76
N ARG A 186 4.42 -12.80 2.21
CA ARG A 186 4.08 -11.86 3.27
C ARG A 186 4.50 -12.32 4.66
N GLN A 187 4.71 -13.61 4.89
CA GLN A 187 5.08 -14.14 6.21
C GLN A 187 6.39 -13.56 6.75
N THR A 188 7.33 -13.21 5.86
CA THR A 188 8.59 -12.58 6.27
C THR A 188 8.37 -11.18 6.85
N MET A 189 7.29 -10.51 6.46
CA MET A 189 6.92 -9.17 6.94
C MET A 189 6.45 -9.18 8.39
N HIS A 190 5.82 -10.27 8.84
CA HIS A 190 5.26 -10.36 10.19
C HIS A 190 6.32 -10.06 11.27
N ARG A 191 7.56 -10.50 11.08
CA ARG A 191 8.68 -10.22 11.97
C ARG A 191 9.55 -9.05 11.48
N HIS A 192 9.89 -9.05 10.19
CA HIS A 192 10.94 -8.19 9.63
C HIS A 192 10.44 -6.83 9.14
N TRP A 193 9.16 -6.54 9.35
CA TRP A 193 8.56 -5.21 9.24
C TRP A 193 7.58 -4.94 10.37
N GLU A 194 6.53 -5.77 10.46
CA GLU A 194 5.36 -5.50 11.28
C GLU A 194 5.60 -5.71 12.77
N GLY A 195 6.56 -6.57 13.15
CA GLY A 195 6.76 -6.99 14.53
C GLY A 195 5.48 -7.57 15.14
N LEU A 196 4.69 -8.29 14.31
CA LEU A 196 3.34 -8.71 14.59
C LEU A 196 3.31 -10.04 15.35
N THR A 197 2.48 -10.11 16.38
CA THR A 197 2.26 -11.29 17.21
C THR A 197 0.77 -11.60 17.35
N ALA A 198 0.43 -12.79 17.82
CA ALA A 198 -0.97 -13.20 18.03
C ALA A 198 -1.72 -12.36 19.07
N THR A 199 -1.03 -11.66 19.96
CA THR A 199 -1.65 -10.79 20.97
C THR A 199 -1.93 -9.38 20.49
N ASP A 200 -1.44 -9.03 19.30
CA ASP A 200 -1.59 -7.68 18.77
C ASP A 200 -3.02 -7.34 18.34
N ARG A 201 -3.29 -6.05 18.39
CA ARG A 201 -4.49 -5.38 17.90
C ARG A 201 -4.02 -4.33 16.90
N LEU A 202 -4.04 -4.69 15.62
CA LEU A 202 -3.53 -3.83 14.55
C LEU A 202 -4.66 -2.97 13.98
N LEU A 203 -4.58 -1.64 14.18
CA LEU A 203 -5.45 -0.69 13.53
C LEU A 203 -4.85 -0.23 12.21
N HIS A 204 -5.55 -0.47 11.09
CA HIS A 204 -5.15 0.02 9.79
C HIS A 204 -6.10 1.11 9.28
N ALA A 205 -5.59 2.34 9.10
CA ALA A 205 -6.39 3.51 8.72
C ALA A 205 -6.53 3.68 7.20
N GLY A 206 -6.74 2.60 6.45
CA GLY A 206 -6.88 2.62 4.99
C GLY A 206 -8.16 1.95 4.49
N ALA A 207 -8.40 2.07 3.19
CA ALA A 207 -9.51 1.39 2.52
C ALA A 207 -9.16 -0.06 2.18
N LEU A 208 -10.08 -1.00 2.38
CA LEU A 208 -9.86 -2.43 2.20
C LEU A 208 -9.52 -2.86 0.77
N ASN A 209 -9.90 -2.07 -0.22
CA ASN A 209 -9.51 -2.30 -1.62
C ASN A 209 -8.05 -1.96 -1.93
N TRP A 210 -7.34 -1.29 -1.01
CA TRP A 210 -5.92 -0.99 -1.18
C TRP A 210 -5.07 -2.18 -0.70
N THR A 211 -4.08 -2.59 -1.52
CA THR A 211 -3.24 -3.77 -1.25
C THR A 211 -2.52 -3.71 0.09
N TYR A 212 -2.12 -2.52 0.54
CA TYR A 212 -1.53 -2.31 1.86
C TYR A 212 -2.53 -2.65 2.98
N THR A 213 -3.75 -2.09 2.90
CA THR A 213 -4.79 -2.37 3.91
C THR A 213 -5.26 -3.81 3.85
N LEU A 214 -5.48 -4.35 2.65
CA LEU A 214 -5.89 -5.74 2.45
C LEU A 214 -4.89 -6.72 3.07
N GLY A 215 -3.60 -6.51 2.83
CA GLY A 215 -2.53 -7.34 3.38
C GLY A 215 -2.33 -7.10 4.87
N THR A 216 -1.70 -5.96 5.21
CA THR A 216 -1.27 -5.63 6.58
C THR A 216 -2.44 -5.37 7.53
N GLY A 217 -3.58 -4.90 7.01
CA GLY A 217 -4.78 -4.66 7.84
C GLY A 217 -5.63 -5.91 8.11
N LEU A 218 -5.60 -6.93 7.25
CA LEU A 218 -6.45 -8.11 7.36
C LEU A 218 -5.65 -9.43 7.31
N LEU A 219 -4.99 -9.72 6.16
CA LEU A 219 -4.44 -11.05 5.89
C LEU A 219 -3.30 -11.42 6.85
N ASP A 220 -2.41 -10.46 7.15
CA ASP A 220 -1.26 -10.69 8.03
C ASP A 220 -1.70 -10.88 9.50
N PRO A 221 -2.56 -10.01 10.10
CA PRO A 221 -3.12 -10.26 11.42
C PRO A 221 -3.77 -11.63 11.55
N TRP A 222 -4.59 -12.05 10.59
CA TRP A 222 -5.27 -13.34 10.67
C TRP A 222 -4.33 -14.54 10.54
N THR A 223 -3.29 -14.42 9.71
CA THR A 223 -2.29 -15.49 9.56
C THR A 223 -1.54 -15.76 10.85
N VAL A 224 -1.25 -14.72 11.65
CA VAL A 224 -0.57 -14.88 12.95
C VAL A 224 -1.53 -15.08 14.13
N GLY A 225 -2.82 -14.81 13.96
CA GLY A 225 -3.84 -14.90 15.00
C GLY A 225 -4.05 -13.59 15.79
N ALA A 226 -3.67 -12.44 15.22
CA ALA A 226 -3.89 -11.10 15.79
C ALA A 226 -5.32 -10.58 15.50
N THR A 227 -5.72 -9.49 16.12
CA THR A 227 -7.00 -8.83 15.86
C THR A 227 -6.82 -7.67 14.89
N ALA A 228 -7.57 -7.67 13.80
CA ALA A 228 -7.65 -6.57 12.84
C ALA A 228 -8.69 -5.52 13.31
N LEU A 229 -8.32 -4.24 13.28
CA LEU A 229 -9.17 -3.10 13.62
C LEU A 229 -9.22 -2.16 12.41
N ILE A 230 -10.41 -1.97 11.82
CA ILE A 230 -10.59 -1.19 10.60
C ILE A 230 -11.63 -0.10 10.83
N PRO A 231 -11.31 1.19 10.69
CA PRO A 231 -12.32 2.24 10.68
C PRO A 231 -13.32 2.03 9.55
N ALA A 232 -14.62 2.19 9.85
CA ALA A 232 -15.68 2.08 8.86
C ALA A 232 -15.49 3.08 7.70
N ALA A 233 -16.09 2.79 6.55
CA ALA A 233 -16.09 3.71 5.42
C ALA A 233 -16.66 5.06 5.83
N GLY A 234 -16.01 6.15 5.38
CA GLY A 234 -16.45 7.51 5.70
C GLY A 234 -16.08 8.01 7.10
N THR A 235 -15.35 7.23 7.93
CA THR A 235 -14.86 7.70 9.24
C THR A 235 -14.02 8.97 9.06
N PRO A 236 -14.42 10.11 9.65
CA PRO A 236 -13.63 11.32 9.56
C PRO A 236 -12.27 11.15 10.24
N PRO A 237 -11.19 11.67 9.66
CA PRO A 237 -9.85 11.56 10.27
C PRO A 237 -9.77 12.13 11.70
N ALA A 238 -10.60 13.11 12.04
CA ALA A 238 -10.70 13.66 13.38
C ALA A 238 -11.13 12.65 14.45
N GLN A 239 -11.76 11.54 14.07
CA GLN A 239 -12.17 10.48 14.98
C GLN A 239 -11.06 9.44 15.24
N LEU A 240 -10.05 9.34 14.40
CA LEU A 240 -9.00 8.34 14.52
C LEU A 240 -8.26 8.37 15.87
N PRO A 241 -7.93 9.54 16.48
CA PRO A 241 -7.31 9.58 17.80
C PRO A 241 -8.14 8.88 18.89
N ALA A 242 -9.46 9.13 18.90
CA ALA A 242 -10.37 8.52 19.84
C ALA A 242 -10.54 7.00 19.59
N LEU A 243 -10.58 6.58 18.32
CA LEU A 243 -10.64 5.16 17.96
C LEU A 243 -9.37 4.42 18.40
N LEU A 244 -8.19 5.00 18.20
CA LEU A 244 -6.91 4.44 18.66
C LEU A 244 -6.92 4.23 20.18
N ALA A 245 -7.31 5.26 20.94
CA ALA A 245 -7.30 5.19 22.40
C ALA A 245 -8.26 4.15 22.93
N ARG A 246 -9.54 4.16 22.47
CA ARG A 246 -10.58 3.27 23.01
C ARG A 246 -10.41 1.81 22.64
N THR A 247 -9.74 1.51 21.51
CA THR A 247 -9.56 0.13 21.05
C THR A 247 -8.35 -0.57 21.67
N GLY A 248 -7.45 0.18 22.33
CA GLY A 248 -6.20 -0.38 22.83
C GLY A 248 -5.35 -0.97 21.69
N ALA A 249 -5.32 -0.30 20.54
CA ALA A 249 -4.50 -0.72 19.41
C ALA A 249 -3.02 -0.76 19.81
N THR A 250 -2.34 -1.87 19.48
CA THR A 250 -0.92 -2.07 19.79
C THR A 250 -0.02 -1.69 18.62
N ILE A 251 -0.57 -1.70 17.42
CA ILE A 251 0.10 -1.30 16.18
C ILE A 251 -0.85 -0.40 15.39
N LEU A 252 -0.33 0.73 14.88
CA LEU A 252 -1.04 1.58 13.92
C LEU A 252 -0.39 1.45 12.54
N ALA A 253 -1.16 1.08 11.53
CA ALA A 253 -0.72 1.03 10.14
C ALA A 253 -1.44 2.10 9.31
N ALA A 254 -0.69 2.98 8.65
CA ALA A 254 -1.24 4.07 7.87
C ALA A 254 -0.25 4.63 6.85
N ALA A 255 -0.74 5.38 5.86
CA ALA A 255 0.09 6.18 4.98
C ALA A 255 0.66 7.41 5.72
N PRO A 256 1.80 7.99 5.27
CA PRO A 256 2.38 9.19 5.88
C PRO A 256 1.41 10.37 6.04
N GLY A 257 0.47 10.52 5.09
CA GLY A 257 -0.57 11.56 5.16
C GLY A 257 -1.46 11.46 6.40
N VAL A 258 -1.81 10.24 6.81
CA VAL A 258 -2.61 10.01 8.03
C VAL A 258 -1.83 10.37 9.28
N TYR A 259 -0.56 9.99 9.38
CA TYR A 259 0.32 10.36 10.50
C TYR A 259 0.46 11.87 10.64
N ARG A 260 0.67 12.61 9.51
CA ARG A 260 0.68 14.08 9.52
C ARG A 260 -0.61 14.66 10.09
N GLN A 261 -1.74 14.09 9.70
CA GLN A 261 -3.04 14.54 10.14
C GLN A 261 -3.28 14.26 11.62
N LEU A 262 -2.92 13.08 12.11
CA LEU A 262 -2.99 12.71 13.52
C LEU A 262 -2.16 13.65 14.40
N LEU A 263 -0.93 13.97 14.00
CA LEU A 263 -0.07 14.91 14.71
C LEU A 263 -0.58 16.36 14.70
N ARG A 264 -1.36 16.74 13.68
CA ARG A 264 -2.01 18.06 13.62
C ARG A 264 -3.24 18.14 14.50
N ILE A 265 -4.05 17.09 14.54
CA ILE A 265 -5.26 17.02 15.38
C ILE A 265 -4.88 16.88 16.85
N GLY A 266 -3.80 16.19 17.16
CA GLY A 266 -3.36 15.79 18.49
C GLY A 266 -3.82 14.36 18.83
N LEU A 267 -3.03 13.69 19.64
CA LEU A 267 -3.28 12.31 20.09
C LEU A 267 -3.40 12.28 21.61
N PRO A 268 -4.38 11.56 22.16
CA PRO A 268 -4.39 11.23 23.58
C PRO A 268 -3.22 10.28 23.90
N PRO A 269 -2.90 10.06 25.18
CA PRO A 269 -1.94 9.03 25.57
C PRO A 269 -2.33 7.66 25.02
N LEU A 270 -1.37 6.95 24.42
CA LEU A 270 -1.55 5.64 23.80
C LEU A 270 -0.59 4.60 24.43
N PRO A 271 -0.75 4.27 25.72
CA PRO A 271 0.24 3.46 26.45
C PRO A 271 0.39 2.02 25.91
N GLY A 272 -0.62 1.53 25.18
CA GLY A 272 -0.57 0.21 24.55
C GLY A 272 0.08 0.21 23.16
N LEU A 273 0.28 1.37 22.53
CA LEU A 273 0.83 1.45 21.19
C LEU A 273 2.34 1.16 21.20
N ARG A 274 2.75 0.06 20.58
CA ARG A 274 4.16 -0.35 20.54
C ARG A 274 4.95 0.36 19.44
N HIS A 275 4.36 0.54 18.26
CA HIS A 275 4.96 1.22 17.11
C HIS A 275 3.91 1.51 16.03
N GLY A 276 4.32 2.26 15.02
CA GLY A 276 3.54 2.47 13.81
C GLY A 276 4.20 1.87 12.56
N LEU A 277 3.39 1.56 11.56
CA LEU A 277 3.79 1.04 10.25
C LEU A 277 3.39 2.01 9.16
N SER A 278 4.29 2.30 8.24
CA SER A 278 4.03 3.21 7.13
C SER A 278 4.45 2.60 5.80
N ALA A 279 3.58 2.71 4.80
CA ALA A 279 3.87 2.29 3.42
C ALA A 279 3.05 3.11 2.40
N GLY A 280 3.35 2.93 1.11
CA GLY A 280 2.65 3.55 -0.01
C GLY A 280 3.27 4.85 -0.51
N GLU A 281 3.94 5.58 0.36
CA GLU A 281 4.75 6.77 0.06
C GLU A 281 6.01 6.75 0.92
N ALA A 282 7.06 7.48 0.50
CA ALA A 282 8.25 7.67 1.34
C ALA A 282 7.86 8.37 2.65
N LEU A 283 8.37 7.86 3.77
CA LEU A 283 8.13 8.42 5.10
C LEU A 283 9.14 9.55 5.38
N PRO A 284 8.70 10.83 5.43
CA PRO A 284 9.62 11.94 5.70
C PRO A 284 10.28 11.80 7.06
N VAL A 285 11.59 12.09 7.10
CA VAL A 285 12.41 12.02 8.33
C VAL A 285 11.81 12.89 9.44
N ALA A 286 11.40 14.12 9.12
CA ALA A 286 10.78 15.02 10.08
C ALA A 286 9.48 14.46 10.68
N LEU A 287 8.66 13.78 9.85
CA LEU A 287 7.45 13.15 10.33
C LEU A 287 7.75 12.00 11.31
N ARG A 288 8.76 11.17 11.00
CA ARG A 288 9.22 10.09 11.87
C ARG A 288 9.74 10.62 13.21
N ARG A 289 10.58 11.68 13.19
CA ARG A 289 11.09 12.33 14.40
C ARG A 289 9.95 12.92 15.23
N ARG A 290 9.08 13.73 14.61
CA ARG A 290 7.97 14.37 15.32
C ARG A 290 7.01 13.36 15.94
N TRP A 291 6.76 12.23 15.28
CA TRP A 291 5.97 11.15 15.84
C TRP A 291 6.63 10.57 17.08
N ARG A 292 7.92 10.26 17.01
CA ARG A 292 8.70 9.73 18.17
C ARG A 292 8.68 10.70 19.35
N ASP A 293 8.86 11.99 19.10
CA ASP A 293 8.89 13.02 20.14
C ASP A 293 7.55 13.18 20.85
N LEU A 294 6.44 13.09 20.12
CA LEU A 294 5.08 13.33 20.65
C LEU A 294 4.38 12.06 21.15
N VAL A 295 4.64 10.92 20.55
CA VAL A 295 3.95 9.66 20.86
C VAL A 295 4.83 8.69 21.63
N GLY A 296 6.14 8.84 21.56
CA GLY A 296 7.12 7.98 22.27
C GLY A 296 7.37 6.64 21.60
N THR A 297 6.88 6.42 20.35
CA THR A 297 7.05 5.16 19.62
C THR A 297 7.65 5.39 18.23
N ASP A 298 8.24 4.35 17.63
CA ASP A 298 8.82 4.45 16.29
C ASP A 298 7.81 4.21 15.17
N LEU A 299 8.12 4.76 13.98
CA LEU A 299 7.48 4.41 12.72
C LEU A 299 8.43 3.56 11.87
N HIS A 300 7.98 2.38 11.45
CA HIS A 300 8.74 1.51 10.55
C HIS A 300 8.14 1.59 9.13
N GLU A 301 8.98 2.06 8.21
CA GLU A 301 8.61 2.16 6.80
C GLU A 301 8.82 0.83 6.07
N ALA A 302 7.95 0.56 5.09
CA ALA A 302 8.21 -0.45 4.07
C ALA A 302 8.02 0.12 2.68
N LEU A 303 8.93 -0.24 1.78
CA LEU A 303 8.81 -0.01 0.34
C LEU A 303 8.28 -1.28 -0.33
N GLY A 304 7.27 -1.07 -1.14
CA GLY A 304 6.62 -2.11 -1.91
C GLY A 304 5.76 -1.54 -3.01
N MET A 305 5.17 -2.42 -3.79
CA MET A 305 4.28 -2.08 -4.88
C MET A 305 3.19 -3.14 -5.02
N SER A 306 2.12 -2.79 -5.71
CA SER A 306 0.99 -3.72 -5.89
C SER A 306 1.41 -5.02 -6.58
N GLU A 307 2.45 -4.98 -7.40
CA GLU A 307 2.97 -6.10 -8.20
C GLU A 307 3.75 -7.15 -7.38
N VAL A 308 4.33 -6.75 -6.22
CA VAL A 308 5.22 -7.63 -5.43
C VAL A 308 4.81 -7.70 -3.97
N SER A 309 3.98 -6.76 -3.48
CA SER A 309 3.81 -6.41 -2.07
C SER A 309 5.05 -5.67 -1.54
N THR A 310 5.32 -5.68 -0.24
CA THR A 310 6.53 -5.07 0.32
C THR A 310 7.71 -6.03 0.25
N TYR A 311 8.89 -5.51 -0.01
CA TYR A 311 10.13 -6.30 -0.14
C TYR A 311 11.34 -5.65 0.55
N LEU A 312 11.22 -4.36 0.92
CA LEU A 312 12.19 -3.63 1.74
C LEU A 312 11.49 -3.05 2.97
N SER A 313 12.14 -3.09 4.13
CA SER A 313 11.61 -2.48 5.35
C SER A 313 12.66 -2.28 6.44
N GLY A 314 12.38 -1.36 7.36
CA GLY A 314 12.87 -1.44 8.72
C GLY A 314 11.90 -2.25 9.58
N SER A 315 12.30 -2.60 10.80
CA SER A 315 11.44 -3.32 11.76
C SER A 315 11.79 -2.89 13.21
N PRO A 316 10.94 -3.27 14.19
CA PRO A 316 11.32 -3.07 15.61
C PRO A 316 12.64 -3.72 16.00
N GLU A 317 12.97 -4.89 15.41
CA GLU A 317 14.22 -5.61 15.67
C GLU A 317 15.42 -5.03 14.91
N ARG A 318 15.19 -4.46 13.73
CA ARG A 318 16.20 -3.85 12.87
C ARG A 318 15.66 -2.55 12.27
N PRO A 319 15.68 -1.44 13.04
CA PRO A 319 15.20 -0.16 12.54
C PRO A 319 15.99 0.30 11.31
N ALA A 320 15.28 0.88 10.34
CA ALA A 320 15.93 1.47 9.18
C ALA A 320 16.74 2.70 9.58
N PRO A 321 17.97 2.89 9.04
CA PRO A 321 18.70 4.14 9.16
C PRO A 321 17.85 5.32 8.71
N GLU A 322 18.13 6.48 9.28
CA GLU A 322 17.40 7.69 8.96
C GLU A 322 17.54 8.04 7.47
N GLY A 323 16.41 8.33 6.81
CA GLY A 323 16.36 8.61 5.37
C GLY A 323 16.39 7.38 4.47
N SER A 324 16.56 6.16 5.03
CA SER A 324 16.47 4.93 4.24
C SER A 324 15.10 4.27 4.38
N SER A 325 14.69 3.52 3.34
CA SER A 325 13.50 2.68 3.35
C SER A 325 13.72 1.34 4.07
N GLY A 326 14.98 1.04 4.46
CA GLY A 326 15.34 -0.15 5.20
C GLY A 326 16.16 -1.17 4.41
N TYR A 327 15.94 -2.44 4.71
CA TYR A 327 16.72 -3.56 4.23
C TYR A 327 15.88 -4.52 3.42
N VAL A 328 16.52 -5.31 2.57
CA VAL A 328 15.87 -6.43 1.85
C VAL A 328 15.30 -7.41 2.88
N GLN A 329 14.02 -7.71 2.75
CA GLN A 329 13.35 -8.69 3.61
C GLN A 329 13.88 -10.11 3.34
N PRO A 330 13.97 -10.97 4.36
CA PRO A 330 14.41 -12.36 4.18
C PRO A 330 13.57 -13.12 3.16
N GLY A 331 14.20 -14.02 2.40
CA GLY A 331 13.58 -14.78 1.34
C GLY A 331 13.48 -14.04 0.00
N ARG A 332 13.83 -12.75 -0.05
CA ARG A 332 13.80 -11.93 -1.26
C ARG A 332 15.17 -11.90 -1.96
N HIS A 333 15.13 -11.65 -3.26
CA HIS A 333 16.32 -11.35 -4.06
C HIS A 333 16.10 -10.03 -4.79
N VAL A 334 16.90 -9.03 -4.44
CA VAL A 334 16.76 -7.63 -4.89
C VAL A 334 18.10 -7.12 -5.38
N ALA A 335 18.10 -6.36 -6.48
CA ALA A 335 19.28 -5.69 -7.02
C ALA A 335 18.96 -4.25 -7.41
N LEU A 336 20.01 -3.42 -7.50
CA LEU A 336 19.98 -2.12 -8.16
C LEU A 336 20.73 -2.26 -9.47
N LEU A 337 20.05 -2.04 -10.59
CA LEU A 337 20.55 -2.34 -11.93
C LEU A 337 20.86 -1.07 -12.72
N ASP A 338 21.92 -1.14 -13.54
CA ASP A 338 22.16 -0.19 -14.61
C ASP A 338 21.18 -0.39 -15.80
N ASP A 339 21.33 0.42 -16.85
CA ASP A 339 20.48 0.30 -18.04
C ASP A 339 20.76 -1.00 -18.83
N ALA A 340 21.97 -1.60 -18.71
CA ALA A 340 22.33 -2.87 -19.32
C ALA A 340 21.80 -4.09 -18.53
N GLY A 341 21.30 -3.90 -17.30
CA GLY A 341 20.75 -4.95 -16.45
C GLY A 341 21.76 -5.58 -15.50
N ASN A 342 22.92 -4.97 -15.31
CA ASN A 342 23.94 -5.43 -14.37
C ASN A 342 23.79 -4.72 -13.03
N PRO A 343 24.05 -5.42 -11.90
CA PRO A 343 24.08 -4.77 -10.58
C PRO A 343 25.16 -3.69 -10.51
N VAL A 344 24.77 -2.48 -10.05
CA VAL A 344 25.69 -1.35 -9.84
C VAL A 344 26.53 -1.55 -8.57
N PRO A 345 27.69 -0.89 -8.41
CA PRO A 345 28.44 -0.84 -7.16
C PRO A 345 27.59 -0.25 -6.00
N ARG A 346 27.86 -0.66 -4.76
CA ARG A 346 27.25 -0.02 -3.59
C ARG A 346 27.64 1.44 -3.48
N GLY A 347 26.69 2.30 -3.16
CA GLY A 347 26.82 3.75 -3.14
C GLY A 347 26.45 4.42 -4.46
N GLU A 348 26.30 3.67 -5.54
CA GLU A 348 25.85 4.19 -6.82
C GLU A 348 24.33 4.02 -7.00
N PRO A 349 23.64 4.98 -7.65
CA PRO A 349 22.23 4.85 -7.96
C PRO A 349 21.99 3.80 -9.05
N GLY A 350 20.96 3.00 -8.87
CA GLY A 350 20.49 2.02 -9.85
C GLY A 350 18.97 1.86 -9.81
N GLU A 351 18.41 1.27 -10.85
CA GLU A 351 17.00 0.92 -10.89
C GLU A 351 16.73 -0.30 -10.02
N LEU A 352 15.83 -0.14 -9.06
CA LEU A 352 15.44 -1.21 -8.15
C LEU A 352 14.74 -2.32 -8.91
N ALA A 353 15.19 -3.55 -8.70
CA ALA A 353 14.64 -4.73 -9.34
C ALA A 353 14.48 -5.90 -8.36
N VAL A 354 13.43 -6.67 -8.56
CA VAL A 354 13.11 -7.87 -7.77
C VAL A 354 13.20 -9.08 -8.70
N SER A 355 13.74 -10.19 -8.20
CA SER A 355 13.83 -11.43 -8.97
C SER A 355 12.46 -11.86 -9.49
N THR A 356 12.39 -12.32 -10.75
CA THR A 356 11.16 -12.89 -11.31
C THR A 356 10.77 -14.21 -10.64
N ALA A 357 11.67 -14.84 -9.90
CA ALA A 357 11.39 -16.00 -9.05
C ALA A 357 10.86 -15.64 -7.65
N ASP A 358 10.62 -14.36 -7.34
CA ASP A 358 10.08 -13.93 -6.06
C ASP A 358 8.66 -14.50 -5.86
N PRO A 359 8.39 -15.16 -4.71
CA PRO A 359 7.09 -15.80 -4.48
C PRO A 359 5.92 -14.78 -4.37
N GLY A 360 6.21 -13.54 -4.03
CA GLY A 360 5.23 -12.45 -3.96
C GLY A 360 4.97 -11.74 -5.28
N LEU A 361 5.80 -11.98 -6.30
CA LEU A 361 5.63 -11.32 -7.59
C LEU A 361 4.31 -11.73 -8.24
N MET A 362 3.62 -10.76 -8.80
CA MET A 362 2.38 -10.94 -9.59
C MET A 362 2.57 -12.02 -10.66
N ARG A 363 1.46 -12.63 -11.07
CA ARG A 363 1.46 -13.53 -12.22
C ARG A 363 1.69 -12.74 -13.52
N HIS A 364 0.92 -11.71 -13.74
CA HIS A 364 0.99 -10.81 -14.90
C HIS A 364 0.00 -9.65 -14.71
N TYR A 365 0.09 -8.63 -15.52
CA TYR A 365 -1.02 -7.71 -15.76
C TYR A 365 -2.04 -8.38 -16.70
N LEU A 366 -3.33 -8.24 -16.43
CA LEU A 366 -4.36 -8.81 -17.30
C LEU A 366 -4.18 -8.27 -18.73
N GLY A 367 -4.19 -9.19 -19.69
CA GLY A 367 -3.94 -8.87 -21.11
C GLY A 367 -2.48 -8.75 -21.51
N HIS A 368 -1.53 -8.97 -20.57
CA HIS A 368 -0.09 -8.93 -20.82
C HIS A 368 0.57 -10.27 -20.47
N PRO A 369 1.73 -10.59 -21.07
CA PRO A 369 2.49 -11.78 -20.70
C PRO A 369 3.05 -11.66 -19.27
N PRO A 370 3.38 -12.79 -18.62
CA PRO A 370 4.11 -12.79 -17.34
C PRO A 370 5.45 -12.05 -17.45
N PRO A 371 5.97 -11.50 -16.32
CA PRO A 371 7.33 -10.97 -16.26
C PRO A 371 8.35 -12.00 -16.76
N GLN A 372 9.29 -11.56 -17.59
CA GLN A 372 10.32 -12.41 -18.21
C GLN A 372 11.71 -11.99 -17.79
N GLY A 373 12.71 -12.87 -18.00
CA GLY A 373 14.09 -12.64 -17.62
C GLY A 373 14.35 -12.91 -16.13
N ALA A 374 15.50 -12.47 -15.63
CA ALA A 374 15.90 -12.66 -14.23
C ALA A 374 15.26 -11.62 -13.28
N TRP A 375 14.95 -10.44 -13.79
CA TRP A 375 14.58 -9.28 -13.01
C TRP A 375 13.28 -8.65 -13.47
N PHE A 376 12.40 -8.40 -12.51
CA PHE A 376 11.28 -7.46 -12.64
C PHE A 376 11.74 -6.07 -12.19
N ARG A 377 11.87 -5.13 -13.14
CA ARG A 377 12.26 -3.74 -12.87
C ARG A 377 11.07 -2.97 -12.34
N THR A 378 11.23 -2.33 -11.16
CA THR A 378 10.13 -1.65 -10.48
C THR A 378 9.85 -0.25 -11.04
N GLY A 379 10.82 0.32 -11.75
CA GLY A 379 10.81 1.72 -12.19
C GLY A 379 11.16 2.70 -11.06
N ASP A 380 11.55 2.23 -9.89
CA ASP A 380 12.08 3.04 -8.80
C ASP A 380 13.60 3.10 -8.89
N VAL A 381 14.19 4.25 -8.52
CA VAL A 381 15.63 4.42 -8.41
C VAL A 381 16.03 4.48 -6.94
N ALA A 382 17.11 3.80 -6.59
CA ALA A 382 17.58 3.72 -5.22
C ALA A 382 19.12 3.67 -5.14
N VAL A 383 19.64 3.86 -3.94
CA VAL A 383 21.06 3.65 -3.61
C VAL A 383 21.14 2.64 -2.46
N MET A 384 22.06 1.70 -2.54
CA MET A 384 22.35 0.72 -1.48
C MET A 384 23.65 1.11 -0.75
N ALA A 385 23.55 1.35 0.54
CA ALA A 385 24.68 1.64 1.42
C ALA A 385 25.56 0.40 1.65
N GLN A 386 26.77 0.59 2.22
CA GLN A 386 27.71 -0.51 2.47
C GLN A 386 27.16 -1.58 3.42
N ASP A 387 26.28 -1.20 4.37
CA ASP A 387 25.59 -2.10 5.31
C ASP A 387 24.36 -2.79 4.73
N GLY A 388 24.01 -2.48 3.46
CA GLY A 388 22.85 -3.02 2.76
C GLY A 388 21.55 -2.26 2.97
N ALA A 389 21.55 -1.14 3.69
CA ALA A 389 20.39 -0.25 3.78
C ALA A 389 20.12 0.40 2.40
N ILE A 390 18.85 0.49 2.02
CA ILE A 390 18.45 1.02 0.71
C ILE A 390 17.69 2.33 0.90
N THR A 391 18.14 3.37 0.22
CA THR A 391 17.49 4.68 0.17
C THR A 391 16.78 4.84 -1.17
N HIS A 392 15.46 5.00 -1.14
CA HIS A 392 14.64 5.26 -2.31
C HIS A 392 14.80 6.71 -2.77
N LEU A 393 15.14 6.92 -4.04
CA LEU A 393 15.35 8.24 -4.63
C LEU A 393 14.14 8.74 -5.44
N GLY A 394 13.16 7.90 -5.69
CA GLY A 394 11.95 8.22 -6.45
C GLY A 394 11.78 7.34 -7.68
N ARG A 395 10.73 7.63 -8.45
CA ARG A 395 10.47 6.95 -9.72
C ARG A 395 11.45 7.41 -10.79
N LYS A 396 11.88 6.49 -11.65
CA LYS A 396 12.76 6.79 -12.81
C LYS A 396 12.18 7.90 -13.70
N ASP A 397 10.84 7.86 -13.89
CA ASP A 397 10.09 8.83 -14.69
C ASP A 397 9.84 10.16 -13.97
N ASP A 398 9.97 10.20 -12.65
CA ASP A 398 9.77 11.40 -11.82
C ASP A 398 11.11 12.09 -11.48
N LEU A 399 12.26 11.48 -11.82
CA LEU A 399 13.55 12.13 -11.63
C LEU A 399 13.65 13.40 -12.47
N LEU A 400 14.01 14.49 -11.82
CA LEU A 400 14.14 15.80 -12.43
C LEU A 400 15.46 15.94 -13.18
N ASN A 401 15.47 16.72 -14.23
CA ASN A 401 16.71 17.04 -14.96
C ASN A 401 17.16 18.46 -14.59
N ALA A 402 18.31 18.59 -13.97
CA ALA A 402 18.92 19.86 -13.60
C ALA A 402 20.24 20.03 -14.33
N GLY A 403 20.21 20.66 -15.52
CA GLY A 403 21.42 20.93 -16.31
C GLY A 403 22.15 19.66 -16.75
N GLY A 404 21.43 18.58 -17.07
CA GLY A 404 21.99 17.29 -17.48
C GLY A 404 22.17 16.28 -16.34
N PHE A 405 21.96 16.68 -15.08
CA PHE A 405 22.02 15.79 -13.94
C PHE A 405 20.62 15.29 -13.54
N ARG A 406 20.51 13.99 -13.24
CA ARG A 406 19.28 13.41 -12.68
C ARG A 406 19.22 13.70 -11.18
N VAL A 407 18.13 14.33 -10.73
CA VAL A 407 17.93 14.76 -9.35
C VAL A 407 16.69 14.13 -8.78
N SER A 408 16.80 13.58 -7.59
CA SER A 408 15.64 13.07 -6.83
C SER A 408 14.76 14.22 -6.37
N PRO A 409 13.46 14.26 -6.72
CA PRO A 409 12.55 15.21 -6.13
C PRO A 409 12.42 15.04 -4.61
N ILE A 410 12.53 13.79 -4.12
CA ILE A 410 12.47 13.46 -2.68
C ILE A 410 13.64 14.08 -1.94
N GLU A 411 14.84 14.06 -2.52
CA GLU A 411 16.03 14.71 -1.94
C GLU A 411 15.85 16.23 -1.82
N ILE A 412 15.28 16.86 -2.86
CA ILE A 412 14.99 18.30 -2.80
C ILE A 412 13.97 18.59 -1.71
N GLU A 413 12.88 17.85 -1.65
CA GLU A 413 11.80 18.02 -0.68
C GLU A 413 12.26 17.84 0.76
N ALA A 414 13.14 16.86 0.99
CA ALA A 414 13.73 16.61 2.30
C ALA A 414 14.50 17.82 2.86
N ALA A 415 15.08 18.64 2.00
CA ALA A 415 15.82 19.84 2.41
C ALA A 415 14.95 20.89 3.14
N PHE A 416 13.64 20.88 2.93
CA PHE A 416 12.70 21.86 3.48
C PHE A 416 11.91 21.37 4.68
N HIS A 417 12.26 20.23 5.24
CA HIS A 417 11.47 19.57 6.28
C HIS A 417 11.44 20.32 7.63
N ASP A 418 12.43 21.17 7.91
CA ASP A 418 12.50 21.98 9.14
C ASP A 418 11.62 23.24 9.06
N LEU A 419 11.09 23.57 7.89
CA LEU A 419 10.20 24.70 7.71
C LEU A 419 8.75 24.32 8.07
N PRO A 420 7.90 25.31 8.44
CA PRO A 420 6.51 25.06 8.82
C PRO A 420 5.63 24.74 7.59
N LEU A 421 6.06 23.78 6.77
CA LEU A 421 5.33 23.29 5.62
C LEU A 421 4.38 22.15 6.03
N THR A 422 3.15 22.19 5.51
CA THR A 422 2.24 21.04 5.62
C THR A 422 2.65 19.93 4.66
N ALA A 423 3.09 20.30 3.45
CA ALA A 423 3.63 19.42 2.44
C ALA A 423 4.46 20.22 1.43
N CYS A 424 5.36 19.57 0.72
CA CYS A 424 6.01 20.16 -0.45
C CYS A 424 6.26 19.10 -1.54
N ALA A 425 6.49 19.58 -2.76
CA ALA A 425 6.74 18.77 -3.94
C ALA A 425 7.66 19.51 -4.90
N ALA A 426 8.77 18.90 -5.27
CA ALA A 426 9.67 19.39 -6.29
C ALA A 426 9.22 18.92 -7.69
N ALA A 427 9.27 19.83 -8.65
CA ALA A 427 8.98 19.52 -10.04
C ALA A 427 9.89 20.33 -10.99
N GLN A 428 9.97 19.86 -12.22
CA GLN A 428 10.59 20.60 -13.32
C GLN A 428 9.51 21.42 -14.02
N VAL A 429 9.79 22.70 -14.23
CA VAL A 429 8.91 23.62 -14.93
C VAL A 429 9.66 24.34 -16.03
N GLU A 430 8.94 24.84 -17.03
CA GLU A 430 9.48 25.52 -18.19
C GLU A 430 9.00 26.99 -18.23
N PRO A 431 9.71 27.91 -17.55
CA PRO A 431 9.30 29.32 -17.50
C PRO A 431 9.32 30.02 -18.85
N VAL A 432 10.18 29.59 -19.74
CA VAL A 432 10.23 29.99 -21.15
C VAL A 432 10.51 28.77 -22.02
N PRO A 433 10.00 28.68 -23.25
CA PRO A 433 10.25 27.56 -24.14
C PRO A 433 11.74 27.20 -24.24
N GLY A 434 12.07 25.93 -24.02
CA GLY A 434 13.43 25.41 -24.08
C GLY A 434 14.27 25.63 -22.80
N THR A 435 13.75 26.31 -21.78
CA THR A 435 14.48 26.53 -20.51
C THR A 435 13.75 25.89 -19.36
N THR A 436 14.31 24.82 -18.82
CA THR A 436 13.76 24.12 -17.66
C THR A 436 14.48 24.53 -16.37
N ILE A 437 13.69 24.70 -15.29
CA ILE A 437 14.19 24.96 -13.94
C ILE A 437 13.54 24.02 -12.94
N LEU A 438 14.19 23.84 -11.79
CA LEU A 438 13.60 23.20 -10.63
C LEU A 438 12.69 24.19 -9.89
N ALA A 439 11.49 23.74 -9.54
CA ALA A 439 10.53 24.49 -8.73
C ALA A 439 10.13 23.69 -7.51
N LEU A 440 9.91 24.38 -6.39
CA LEU A 440 9.29 23.80 -5.19
C LEU A 440 7.88 24.36 -5.06
N PHE A 441 6.89 23.47 -5.08
CA PHE A 441 5.51 23.76 -4.73
C PHE A 441 5.28 23.35 -3.28
N TYR A 442 4.59 24.18 -2.48
CA TYR A 442 4.41 23.87 -1.06
C TYR A 442 3.04 24.30 -0.53
N GLU A 443 2.59 23.56 0.46
CA GLU A 443 1.43 23.89 1.29
C GLU A 443 1.93 24.41 2.63
N ALA A 444 1.41 25.55 3.08
CA ALA A 444 1.70 26.12 4.40
C ALA A 444 0.51 26.94 4.88
N PRO A 445 0.32 27.09 6.21
CA PRO A 445 -0.74 27.94 6.78
C PRO A 445 -0.63 29.41 6.34
N CYS A 446 0.59 29.90 6.16
CA CYS A 446 0.90 31.21 5.63
C CYS A 446 2.00 31.13 4.58
N GLU A 447 2.15 32.19 3.79
CA GLU A 447 3.24 32.29 2.83
C GLU A 447 4.59 32.39 3.57
N ILE A 448 5.60 31.68 3.06
CA ILE A 448 6.95 31.70 3.60
C ILE A 448 7.80 32.58 2.69
N ALA A 449 8.58 33.47 3.27
CA ALA A 449 9.46 34.34 2.50
C ALA A 449 10.40 33.54 1.61
N VAL A 450 10.51 33.93 0.34
CA VAL A 450 11.37 33.24 -0.64
C VAL A 450 12.84 33.23 -0.19
N SER A 451 13.29 34.26 0.54
CA SER A 451 14.62 34.30 1.15
C SER A 451 14.84 33.13 2.11
N THR A 452 13.87 32.84 2.99
CA THR A 452 13.93 31.73 3.96
C THR A 452 13.98 30.38 3.25
N LEU A 453 13.16 30.18 2.22
CA LEU A 453 13.18 28.96 1.40
C LEU A 453 14.52 28.80 0.67
N ARG A 454 15.07 29.88 0.13
CA ARG A 454 16.37 29.88 -0.55
C ARG A 454 17.52 29.57 0.40
N GLU A 455 17.56 30.22 1.56
CA GLU A 455 18.58 29.94 2.58
C GLU A 455 18.55 28.48 3.05
N CYS A 456 17.36 27.91 3.19
CA CYS A 456 17.19 26.50 3.53
C CYS A 456 17.77 25.60 2.44
N ALA A 457 17.47 25.88 1.17
CA ALA A 457 18.03 25.14 0.04
C ALA A 457 19.56 25.27 -0.05
N GLU A 458 20.11 26.46 0.17
CA GLU A 458 21.56 26.74 0.11
C GLU A 458 22.35 26.00 1.19
N LYS A 459 21.76 25.80 2.38
CA LYS A 459 22.40 25.08 3.47
C LYS A 459 22.49 23.57 3.26
N THR A 460 21.56 22.99 2.48
CA THR A 460 21.37 21.54 2.44
C THR A 460 21.59 20.94 1.05
N LEU A 461 21.43 21.73 -0.03
CA LEU A 461 21.48 21.23 -1.39
C LEU A 461 22.64 21.85 -2.19
N ALA A 462 23.29 21.02 -2.99
CA ALA A 462 24.24 21.52 -4.00
C ALA A 462 23.51 22.52 -4.93
N ARG A 463 24.23 23.55 -5.39
CA ARG A 463 23.68 24.68 -6.17
C ARG A 463 22.79 24.27 -7.36
N TRP A 464 23.14 23.18 -8.04
CA TRP A 464 22.40 22.67 -9.19
C TRP A 464 21.12 21.90 -8.81
N LYS A 465 20.97 21.48 -7.55
CA LYS A 465 19.75 20.86 -7.00
C LYS A 465 18.78 21.88 -6.39
N GLN A 466 19.21 23.12 -6.22
CA GLN A 466 18.38 24.15 -5.54
C GLN A 466 17.24 24.61 -6.45
N PRO A 467 15.98 24.62 -5.95
CA PRO A 467 14.87 25.20 -6.68
C PRO A 467 15.10 26.66 -6.99
N ARG A 468 14.76 27.08 -8.19
CA ARG A 468 14.85 28.46 -8.65
C ARG A 468 13.52 29.21 -8.58
N HIS A 469 12.44 28.45 -8.30
CA HIS A 469 11.09 28.97 -8.12
C HIS A 469 10.45 28.30 -6.92
N TYR A 470 9.71 29.09 -6.13
CA TYR A 470 8.99 28.63 -4.95
C TYR A 470 7.56 29.13 -5.06
N GLN A 471 6.57 28.23 -4.99
CA GLN A 471 5.17 28.58 -5.17
C GLN A 471 4.31 27.91 -4.10
N ARG A 472 3.58 28.72 -3.34
CA ARG A 472 2.58 28.23 -2.41
C ARG A 472 1.34 27.77 -3.19
N LEU A 473 0.76 26.65 -2.79
CA LEU A 473 -0.53 26.15 -3.23
C LEU A 473 -1.44 25.91 -2.04
N ASP A 474 -2.74 26.04 -2.23
CA ASP A 474 -3.72 25.71 -1.19
C ASP A 474 -3.76 24.18 -0.95
N ALA A 475 -3.60 23.38 -2.00
CA ALA A 475 -3.46 21.95 -1.94
C ALA A 475 -2.58 21.44 -3.09
N LEU A 476 -1.68 20.50 -2.80
CA LEU A 476 -0.93 19.75 -3.80
C LEU A 476 -1.83 18.66 -4.44
N PRO A 477 -1.71 18.40 -5.75
CA PRO A 477 -2.52 17.39 -6.43
C PRO A 477 -2.21 15.99 -5.89
N ARG A 478 -3.27 15.25 -5.51
CA ARG A 478 -3.18 13.92 -4.94
C ARG A 478 -4.17 12.96 -5.57
N THR A 479 -3.84 11.66 -5.56
CA THR A 479 -4.77 10.59 -5.92
C THR A 479 -5.85 10.42 -4.84
N GLY A 480 -6.90 9.67 -5.14
CA GLY A 480 -7.92 9.29 -4.15
C GLY A 480 -7.38 8.52 -2.94
N THR A 481 -6.18 7.93 -3.04
CA THR A 481 -5.46 7.28 -1.94
C THR A 481 -4.52 8.23 -1.18
N GLY A 482 -4.48 9.53 -1.57
CA GLY A 482 -3.65 10.56 -0.94
C GLY A 482 -2.25 10.71 -1.52
N LYS A 483 -1.83 9.86 -2.47
CA LYS A 483 -0.51 9.90 -3.10
C LYS A 483 -0.34 11.14 -3.97
N LEU A 484 0.81 11.83 -3.86
CA LEU A 484 1.16 13.01 -4.65
C LEU A 484 1.21 12.71 -6.16
N ILE A 485 0.58 13.56 -6.98
CA ILE A 485 0.61 13.49 -8.45
C ILE A 485 1.58 14.55 -8.97
N ARG A 486 2.85 14.18 -9.19
CA ARG A 486 3.90 15.13 -9.63
C ARG A 486 3.69 15.66 -11.05
N LYS A 487 3.22 14.81 -11.96
CA LYS A 487 3.03 15.17 -13.39
C LYS A 487 2.11 16.38 -13.61
N GLY A 488 1.20 16.66 -12.66
CA GLY A 488 0.29 17.81 -12.73
C GLY A 488 0.90 19.12 -12.24
N LEU A 489 2.04 19.10 -11.53
CA LEU A 489 2.60 20.29 -10.90
C LEU A 489 3.10 21.32 -11.90
N ALA A 490 3.69 20.89 -13.01
CA ALA A 490 4.18 21.80 -14.06
C ALA A 490 3.05 22.67 -14.65
N ALA A 491 1.83 22.13 -14.74
CA ALA A 491 0.65 22.87 -15.21
C ALA A 491 0.14 23.92 -14.21
N LEU A 492 0.53 23.80 -12.93
CA LEU A 492 0.17 24.75 -11.87
C LEU A 492 1.20 25.89 -11.72
N TYR A 493 2.30 25.82 -12.48
CA TYR A 493 3.34 26.85 -12.44
C TYR A 493 2.77 28.22 -12.83
N ARG A 494 3.00 29.20 -11.96
CA ARG A 494 2.69 30.62 -12.22
C ARG A 494 4.00 31.37 -12.35
N ARG A 495 4.19 32.02 -13.49
CA ARG A 495 5.36 32.86 -13.72
C ARG A 495 5.34 34.01 -12.69
N PRO A 496 6.46 34.28 -11.98
CA PRO A 496 6.56 35.49 -11.18
C PRO A 496 6.35 36.73 -12.07
N GLU A 497 5.57 37.68 -11.58
CA GLU A 497 5.38 39.00 -12.23
C GLU A 497 6.68 39.81 -12.26
#